data_dff8486cb4853333cc4dd446ad598f23
#
_entry.id   dff8486cb4853333cc4dd446ad598f23
#
_cell.length_a   1.000
_cell.length_b   1.000
_cell.length_c   1.000
_cell.angle_alpha   90.00
_cell.angle_beta   90.00
_cell.angle_gamma   90.00
#
_symmetry.space_group_name_H-M   'P 1'
#
loop_
_entity.id
_entity.type
_entity.pdbx_description
1 polymer ?
#
loop_
_entity_poly.entity_id
_entity_poly.type
_entity_poly.pdbx_seq_one_letter_code
_entity_poly.pdbx_strand_id
1 'polypeptide(L)'
;MACLDYRNFPQGTISDMITDVSQGISFICNSIAAAGGDPDRIYLAGQSAGAHISACALLEQATRESRGERISWSISQIKGYFALSGGYNMSNLVDHFHSRGLYRSIFLSIMEGEQSFKKFSPELLVQDESIAKAVLLLPPIILFHGTNDSSVPSYASENFADALKKAGAHVEVILYEGKTHTDLFIQDQLRGGKNELFEHMVAVIHSGDKEALAKDAMAPPVRRLLPEMLLKLAREISPF
;
A
#
# COMPACT_ATOMS: atom_id res chain seq x y z
N MET A 1 -0.29 -15.77 -5.56
CA MET A 1 0.27 -14.51 -5.05
C MET A 1 1.67 -14.35 -5.60
N ALA A 2 2.03 -13.15 -6.08
CA ALA A 2 3.38 -12.79 -6.50
C ALA A 2 3.92 -11.72 -5.54
N CYS A 3 5.17 -11.87 -5.09
CA CYS A 3 5.84 -10.89 -4.26
C CYS A 3 6.88 -10.18 -5.13
N LEU A 4 6.77 -8.86 -5.22
CA LEU A 4 7.73 -8.03 -5.94
C LEU A 4 8.85 -7.63 -4.99
N ASP A 5 10.09 -7.82 -5.44
CA ASP A 5 11.27 -7.31 -4.77
C ASP A 5 11.71 -6.00 -5.44
N TYR A 6 12.38 -5.14 -4.68
CA TYR A 6 12.94 -3.89 -5.17
C TYR A 6 14.24 -3.58 -4.43
N ARG A 7 15.12 -2.83 -5.08
CA ARG A 7 16.38 -2.39 -4.46
C ARG A 7 16.12 -1.53 -3.24
N ASN A 8 16.79 -1.85 -2.15
CA ASN A 8 16.75 -1.04 -0.95
C ASN A 8 17.95 -0.08 -0.90
N PHE A 9 17.83 1.00 -0.13
CA PHE A 9 18.96 1.88 0.14
C PHE A 9 20.05 1.11 0.92
N PRO A 10 21.33 1.25 0.58
CA PRO A 10 21.93 2.21 -0.37
C PRO A 10 22.07 1.72 -1.81
N GLN A 11 21.56 0.55 -2.20
CA GLN A 11 21.65 0.02 -3.56
C GLN A 11 20.76 0.78 -4.55
N GLY A 12 19.69 1.40 -4.07
CA GLY A 12 18.80 2.24 -4.85
C GLY A 12 18.17 3.36 -4.02
N THR A 13 17.72 4.40 -4.67
CA THR A 13 16.92 5.49 -4.12
C THR A 13 15.44 5.25 -4.36
N ILE A 14 14.59 6.17 -3.93
CA ILE A 14 13.14 6.07 -4.13
C ILE A 14 12.76 5.96 -5.62
N SER A 15 13.45 6.66 -6.52
CA SER A 15 13.20 6.53 -7.97
C SER A 15 13.50 5.12 -8.48
N ASP A 16 14.58 4.51 -8.00
CA ASP A 16 14.93 3.13 -8.34
C ASP A 16 13.88 2.13 -7.80
N MET A 17 13.43 2.31 -6.55
CA MET A 17 12.41 1.47 -5.94
C MET A 17 11.09 1.52 -6.72
N ILE A 18 10.64 2.72 -7.11
CA ILE A 18 9.42 2.90 -7.91
C ILE A 18 9.57 2.25 -9.28
N THR A 19 10.74 2.40 -9.91
CA THR A 19 11.04 1.80 -11.21
C THR A 19 11.02 0.27 -11.12
N ASP A 20 11.66 -0.32 -10.11
CA ASP A 20 11.70 -1.77 -9.90
C ASP A 20 10.29 -2.34 -9.69
N VAL A 21 9.48 -1.67 -8.85
CA VAL A 21 8.09 -2.07 -8.61
C VAL A 21 7.23 -1.95 -9.88
N SER A 22 7.37 -0.86 -10.65
CA SER A 22 6.66 -0.69 -11.91
C SER A 22 7.02 -1.76 -12.94
N GLN A 23 8.31 -2.15 -13.03
CA GLN A 23 8.76 -3.25 -13.87
C GLN A 23 8.20 -4.59 -13.40
N GLY A 24 8.18 -4.84 -12.09
CA GLY A 24 7.57 -6.03 -11.50
C GLY A 24 6.07 -6.13 -11.81
N ILE A 25 5.33 -5.02 -11.66
CA ILE A 25 3.91 -4.95 -12.03
C ILE A 25 3.74 -5.25 -13.53
N SER A 26 4.55 -4.63 -14.38
CA SER A 26 4.54 -4.88 -15.82
C SER A 26 4.75 -6.36 -16.14
N PHE A 27 5.74 -7.00 -15.49
CA PHE A 27 6.00 -8.43 -15.67
C PHE A 27 4.78 -9.27 -15.29
N ILE A 28 4.16 -9.00 -14.14
CA ILE A 28 2.96 -9.73 -13.69
C ILE A 28 1.80 -9.52 -14.68
N CYS A 29 1.48 -8.29 -15.04
CA CYS A 29 0.40 -7.97 -15.96
C CYS A 29 0.52 -8.68 -17.32
N ASN A 30 1.76 -8.87 -17.79
CA ASN A 30 2.02 -9.46 -19.12
C ASN A 30 2.29 -10.97 -19.07
N SER A 31 2.53 -11.60 -17.92
CA SER A 31 2.96 -12.99 -17.85
C SER A 31 2.16 -13.87 -16.89
N ILE A 32 1.28 -13.29 -16.05
CA ILE A 32 0.60 -14.05 -14.99
C ILE A 32 -0.26 -15.19 -15.51
N ALA A 33 -0.84 -15.07 -16.71
CA ALA A 33 -1.63 -16.14 -17.34
C ALA A 33 -0.78 -17.39 -17.59
N ALA A 34 0.47 -17.23 -18.00
CA ALA A 34 1.40 -18.35 -18.21
C ALA A 34 1.79 -19.04 -16.90
N ALA A 35 1.69 -18.34 -15.77
CA ALA A 35 1.90 -18.87 -14.43
C ALA A 35 0.62 -19.44 -13.78
N GLY A 36 -0.49 -19.52 -14.51
CA GLY A 36 -1.77 -20.05 -14.02
C GLY A 36 -2.61 -19.05 -13.22
N GLY A 37 -2.26 -17.78 -13.25
CA GLY A 37 -3.06 -16.71 -12.65
C GLY A 37 -4.07 -16.12 -13.64
N ASP A 38 -4.99 -15.33 -13.11
CA ASP A 38 -6.04 -14.66 -13.87
C ASP A 38 -5.63 -13.21 -14.16
N PRO A 39 -5.36 -12.83 -15.43
CA PRO A 39 -4.96 -11.50 -15.82
C PRO A 39 -6.07 -10.45 -15.63
N ASP A 40 -7.34 -10.90 -15.53
CA ASP A 40 -8.49 -10.01 -15.31
C ASP A 40 -8.77 -9.78 -13.81
N ARG A 41 -8.00 -10.40 -12.93
CA ARG A 41 -8.18 -10.33 -11.46
C ARG A 41 -6.86 -10.03 -10.75
N ILE A 42 -6.14 -9.01 -11.20
CA ILE A 42 -4.88 -8.58 -10.57
C ILE A 42 -5.20 -7.47 -9.54
N TYR A 43 -4.78 -7.69 -8.31
CA TYR A 43 -4.85 -6.72 -7.21
C TYR A 43 -3.44 -6.40 -6.75
N LEU A 44 -3.18 -5.11 -6.50
CA LEU A 44 -1.91 -4.65 -5.95
C LEU A 44 -2.04 -4.46 -4.44
N ALA A 45 -1.08 -4.95 -3.68
CA ALA A 45 -1.03 -4.72 -2.23
C ALA A 45 0.36 -4.27 -1.81
N GLY A 46 0.41 -3.35 -0.84
CA GLY A 46 1.66 -2.89 -0.25
C GLY A 46 1.49 -2.53 1.22
N GLN A 47 2.55 -2.72 2.01
CA GLN A 47 2.57 -2.37 3.43
C GLN A 47 3.69 -1.37 3.69
N SER A 48 3.43 -0.33 4.51
CA SER A 48 4.42 0.68 4.92
C SER A 48 5.13 1.32 3.70
N ALA A 49 6.43 1.17 3.57
CA ALA A 49 7.18 1.62 2.40
C ALA A 49 6.64 1.02 1.09
N GLY A 50 6.21 -0.26 1.09
CA GLY A 50 5.60 -0.89 -0.08
C GLY A 50 4.27 -0.24 -0.48
N ALA A 51 3.47 0.24 0.47
CA ALA A 51 2.26 1.01 0.18
C ALA A 51 2.61 2.39 -0.44
N HIS A 52 3.60 3.08 0.11
CA HIS A 52 4.08 4.35 -0.46
C HIS A 52 4.60 4.18 -1.90
N ILE A 53 5.52 3.23 -2.11
CA ILE A 53 6.13 2.99 -3.42
C ILE A 53 5.09 2.57 -4.46
N SER A 54 4.15 1.72 -4.07
CA SER A 54 3.05 1.29 -4.95
C SER A 54 2.14 2.46 -5.33
N ALA A 55 1.82 3.35 -4.39
CA ALA A 55 1.03 4.56 -4.68
C ALA A 55 1.75 5.48 -5.67
N CYS A 56 3.07 5.68 -5.50
CA CYS A 56 3.89 6.45 -6.43
C CYS A 56 3.91 5.80 -7.82
N ALA A 57 4.11 4.48 -7.91
CA ALA A 57 4.13 3.74 -9.18
C ALA A 57 2.79 3.81 -9.91
N LEU A 58 1.66 3.70 -9.20
CA LEU A 58 0.31 3.84 -9.78
C LEU A 58 0.09 5.25 -10.32
N LEU A 59 0.44 6.29 -9.56
CA LEU A 59 0.27 7.68 -9.98
C LEU A 59 1.17 8.03 -11.18
N GLU A 60 2.42 7.56 -11.20
CA GLU A 60 3.31 7.76 -12.34
C GLU A 60 2.75 7.07 -13.58
N GLN A 61 2.33 5.82 -13.48
CA GLN A 61 1.76 5.06 -14.58
C GLN A 61 0.47 5.71 -15.11
N ALA A 62 -0.45 6.09 -14.21
CA ALA A 62 -1.68 6.78 -14.57
C ALA A 62 -1.40 8.12 -15.28
N THR A 63 -0.37 8.85 -14.83
CA THR A 63 0.04 10.11 -15.43
C THR A 63 0.55 9.89 -16.87
N ARG A 64 1.41 8.91 -17.08
CA ARG A 64 1.92 8.54 -18.41
C ARG A 64 0.79 8.10 -19.34
N GLU A 65 -0.12 7.27 -18.84
CA GLU A 65 -1.28 6.78 -19.58
C GLU A 65 -2.22 7.92 -19.99
N SER A 66 -2.52 8.85 -19.06
CA SER A 66 -3.37 10.02 -19.33
C SER A 66 -2.80 10.99 -20.37
N ARG A 67 -1.48 10.96 -20.58
CA ARG A 67 -0.77 11.75 -21.60
C ARG A 67 -0.62 11.03 -22.93
N GLY A 68 -1.11 9.78 -23.05
CA GLY A 68 -0.95 8.96 -24.24
C GLY A 68 0.48 8.50 -24.51
N GLU A 69 1.32 8.45 -23.48
CA GLU A 69 2.68 7.94 -23.59
C GLU A 69 2.67 6.42 -23.81
N ARG A 70 3.75 5.91 -24.41
CA ARG A 70 3.91 4.45 -24.54
C ARG A 70 4.10 3.83 -23.16
N ILE A 71 3.22 2.89 -22.82
CA ILE A 71 3.20 2.18 -21.54
C ILE A 71 3.50 0.69 -21.73
N SER A 72 4.07 0.05 -20.71
CA SER A 72 4.35 -1.40 -20.68
C SER A 72 3.26 -2.21 -19.98
N TRP A 73 2.39 -1.54 -19.20
CA TRP A 73 1.21 -2.08 -18.55
C TRP A 73 0.18 -0.96 -18.38
N SER A 74 -1.09 -1.28 -18.22
CA SER A 74 -2.17 -0.30 -18.04
C SER A 74 -2.73 -0.34 -16.64
N ILE A 75 -3.12 0.81 -16.10
CA ILE A 75 -3.83 0.94 -14.82
C ILE A 75 -5.09 0.07 -14.80
N SER A 76 -5.79 -0.06 -15.93
CA SER A 76 -7.01 -0.85 -16.05
C SER A 76 -6.82 -2.36 -15.76
N GLN A 77 -5.58 -2.87 -15.83
CA GLN A 77 -5.24 -4.26 -15.47
C GLN A 77 -5.28 -4.49 -13.96
N ILE A 78 -5.14 -3.43 -13.14
CA ILE A 78 -5.20 -3.50 -11.68
C ILE A 78 -6.65 -3.26 -11.23
N LYS A 79 -7.26 -4.25 -10.61
CA LYS A 79 -8.68 -4.21 -10.19
C LYS A 79 -8.92 -3.58 -8.84
N GLY A 80 -7.88 -3.42 -8.03
CA GLY A 80 -7.92 -2.73 -6.75
C GLY A 80 -6.52 -2.59 -6.16
N TYR A 81 -6.34 -1.56 -5.35
CA TYR A 81 -5.11 -1.31 -4.61
C TYR A 81 -5.37 -1.33 -3.11
N PHE A 82 -4.72 -2.23 -2.40
CA PHE A 82 -4.76 -2.41 -0.95
C PHE A 82 -3.50 -1.82 -0.33
N ALA A 83 -3.64 -0.75 0.42
CA ALA A 83 -2.51 -0.04 1.02
C ALA A 83 -2.58 -0.11 2.54
N LEU A 84 -1.58 -0.73 3.16
CA LEU A 84 -1.53 -0.95 4.59
C LEU A 84 -0.50 -0.03 5.23
N SER A 85 -0.94 0.81 6.18
CA SER A 85 -0.06 1.66 7.02
C SER A 85 1.00 2.44 6.23
N GLY A 86 0.62 3.02 5.10
CA GLY A 86 1.53 3.77 4.23
C GLY A 86 1.71 5.23 4.65
N GLY A 87 2.86 5.81 4.29
CA GLY A 87 3.11 7.25 4.40
C GLY A 87 2.96 7.92 3.04
N TYR A 88 2.20 9.01 2.94
CA TYR A 88 1.85 9.59 1.63
C TYR A 88 2.23 11.07 1.48
N ASN A 89 2.76 11.69 2.55
CA ASN A 89 3.27 13.07 2.54
C ASN A 89 4.63 13.12 3.25
N MET A 90 5.70 13.13 2.48
CA MET A 90 7.06 13.04 3.00
C MET A 90 7.46 14.28 3.79
N SER A 91 6.96 15.47 3.42
CA SER A 91 7.22 16.71 4.14
C SER A 91 6.66 16.68 5.56
N ASN A 92 5.48 16.06 5.75
CA ASN A 92 4.83 15.96 7.06
C ASN A 92 5.42 14.84 7.93
N LEU A 93 6.05 13.83 7.30
CA LEU A 93 6.50 12.63 7.98
C LEU A 93 8.01 12.62 8.30
N VAL A 94 8.82 13.46 7.67
CA VAL A 94 10.28 13.42 7.81
C VAL A 94 10.74 13.61 9.26
N ASP A 95 10.14 14.54 10.00
CA ASP A 95 10.51 14.79 11.39
C ASP A 95 9.98 13.68 12.32
N HIS A 96 8.82 13.13 12.02
CA HIS A 96 8.30 11.96 12.71
C HIS A 96 9.23 10.77 12.53
N PHE A 97 9.64 10.43 11.31
CA PHE A 97 10.59 9.35 11.05
C PHE A 97 11.93 9.57 11.74
N HIS A 98 12.42 10.83 11.77
CA HIS A 98 13.64 11.15 12.49
C HIS A 98 13.51 10.86 14.00
N SER A 99 12.40 11.25 14.61
CA SER A 99 12.13 10.96 16.03
C SER A 99 12.01 9.48 16.34
N ARG A 100 11.69 8.66 15.34
CA ARG A 100 11.57 7.20 15.42
C ARG A 100 12.87 6.45 15.05
N GLY A 101 13.97 7.17 14.84
CA GLY A 101 15.31 6.60 14.61
C GLY A 101 15.74 6.50 13.14
N LEU A 102 14.89 6.88 12.19
CA LEU A 102 15.32 7.05 10.80
C LEU A 102 15.90 8.46 10.64
N TYR A 103 17.21 8.58 10.79
CA TYR A 103 17.91 9.87 10.72
C TYR A 103 17.54 10.65 9.46
N ARG A 104 17.24 11.96 9.63
CA ARG A 104 16.85 12.85 8.54
C ARG A 104 17.82 12.79 7.36
N SER A 105 19.14 12.73 7.59
CA SER A 105 20.14 12.63 6.52
C SER A 105 20.00 11.35 5.68
N ILE A 106 19.72 10.23 6.33
CA ILE A 106 19.46 8.95 5.63
C ILE A 106 18.16 9.04 4.84
N PHE A 107 17.11 9.55 5.46
CA PHE A 107 15.81 9.73 4.79
C PHE A 107 15.92 10.65 3.57
N LEU A 108 16.63 11.77 3.68
CA LEU A 108 16.91 12.66 2.55
C LEU A 108 17.70 11.96 1.45
N SER A 109 18.66 11.10 1.79
CA SER A 109 19.41 10.33 0.79
C SER A 109 18.53 9.32 0.07
N ILE A 110 17.63 8.63 0.78
CA ILE A 110 16.62 7.73 0.19
C ILE A 110 15.71 8.50 -0.77
N MET A 111 15.21 9.66 -0.33
CA MET A 111 14.22 10.47 -1.04
C MET A 111 14.82 11.44 -2.06
N GLU A 112 16.13 11.36 -2.37
CA GLU A 112 16.84 12.19 -3.34
C GLU A 112 16.83 13.69 -3.00
N GLY A 113 16.84 14.01 -1.71
CA GLY A 113 16.84 15.36 -1.20
C GLY A 113 15.44 15.92 -0.90
N GLU A 114 15.39 16.98 -0.11
CA GLU A 114 14.14 17.60 0.36
C GLU A 114 13.32 18.21 -0.79
N GLN A 115 13.99 18.72 -1.83
CA GLN A 115 13.36 19.25 -3.04
C GLN A 115 12.52 18.23 -3.80
N SER A 116 12.77 16.94 -3.60
CA SER A 116 12.06 15.84 -4.24
C SER A 116 10.82 15.37 -3.46
N PHE A 117 10.60 15.86 -2.25
CA PHE A 117 9.49 15.40 -1.41
C PHE A 117 8.13 15.54 -2.08
N LYS A 118 7.86 16.67 -2.78
CA LYS A 118 6.59 16.84 -3.51
C LYS A 118 6.42 15.76 -4.57
N LYS A 119 7.47 15.44 -5.31
CA LYS A 119 7.47 14.41 -6.38
C LYS A 119 7.14 13.02 -5.83
N PHE A 120 7.58 12.71 -4.61
CA PHE A 120 7.40 11.41 -3.97
C PHE A 120 6.37 11.43 -2.83
N SER A 121 5.48 12.41 -2.82
CA SER A 121 4.35 12.50 -1.88
C SER A 121 3.03 12.30 -2.63
N PRO A 122 2.49 11.09 -2.68
CA PRO A 122 1.20 10.80 -3.34
C PRO A 122 0.08 11.74 -2.95
N GLU A 123 -0.02 12.10 -1.65
CA GLU A 123 -1.00 13.06 -1.13
C GLU A 123 -0.89 14.44 -1.80
N LEU A 124 0.35 14.92 -2.03
CA LEU A 124 0.57 16.22 -2.67
C LEU A 124 0.39 16.15 -4.19
N LEU A 125 0.75 15.01 -4.81
CA LEU A 125 0.60 14.82 -6.24
C LEU A 125 -0.86 14.84 -6.68
N VAL A 126 -1.75 14.15 -5.97
CA VAL A 126 -3.17 14.09 -6.34
C VAL A 126 -3.91 15.42 -6.19
N GLN A 127 -3.32 16.39 -5.50
CA GLN A 127 -3.83 17.77 -5.39
C GLN A 127 -3.40 18.66 -6.57
N ASP A 128 -2.51 18.19 -7.44
CA ASP A 128 -2.04 18.93 -8.59
C ASP A 128 -3.04 18.78 -9.76
N GLU A 129 -3.64 19.88 -10.18
CA GLU A 129 -4.64 19.89 -11.27
C GLU A 129 -4.08 19.31 -12.58
N SER A 130 -2.77 19.37 -12.79
CA SER A 130 -2.13 18.82 -13.99
C SER A 130 -2.26 17.32 -14.15
N ILE A 131 -2.51 16.58 -13.05
CA ILE A 131 -2.72 15.14 -13.06
C ILE A 131 -4.16 14.71 -12.79
N ALA A 132 -5.12 15.65 -12.76
CA ALA A 132 -6.53 15.34 -12.48
C ALA A 132 -7.09 14.20 -13.36
N LYS A 133 -6.74 14.18 -14.65
CA LYS A 133 -7.13 13.09 -15.56
C LYS A 133 -6.50 11.75 -15.19
N ALA A 134 -5.27 11.76 -14.68
CA ALA A 134 -4.57 10.56 -14.24
C ALA A 134 -5.23 9.96 -12.99
N VAL A 135 -5.64 10.80 -12.05
CA VAL A 135 -6.30 10.37 -10.82
C VAL A 135 -7.61 9.60 -11.11
N LEU A 136 -8.34 10.00 -12.15
CA LEU A 136 -9.56 9.32 -12.58
C LEU A 136 -9.32 7.93 -13.21
N LEU A 137 -8.08 7.61 -13.58
CA LEU A 137 -7.72 6.29 -14.09
C LEU A 137 -7.39 5.29 -12.97
N LEU A 138 -7.14 5.78 -11.75
CA LEU A 138 -6.73 4.92 -10.64
C LEU A 138 -7.77 3.84 -10.34
N PRO A 139 -7.36 2.62 -9.97
CA PRO A 139 -8.28 1.59 -9.53
C PRO A 139 -8.93 1.99 -8.21
N PRO A 140 -9.99 1.32 -7.76
CA PRO A 140 -10.47 1.44 -6.39
C PRO A 140 -9.33 1.24 -5.38
N ILE A 141 -9.21 2.15 -4.42
CA ILE A 141 -8.14 2.18 -3.41
C ILE A 141 -8.75 1.91 -2.04
N ILE A 142 -8.21 0.96 -1.31
CA ILE A 142 -8.60 0.69 0.06
C ILE A 142 -7.38 0.87 0.95
N LEU A 143 -7.44 1.84 1.86
CA LEU A 143 -6.39 2.15 2.82
C LEU A 143 -6.74 1.52 4.16
N PHE A 144 -5.84 0.68 4.67
CA PHE A 144 -5.97 0.01 5.95
C PHE A 144 -4.94 0.59 6.92
N HIS A 145 -5.36 0.96 8.14
CA HIS A 145 -4.43 1.54 9.12
C HIS A 145 -4.84 1.21 10.55
N GLY A 146 -3.87 0.94 11.42
CA GLY A 146 -4.08 0.80 12.84
C GLY A 146 -4.09 2.16 13.55
N THR A 147 -5.05 2.42 14.44
CA THR A 147 -5.15 3.71 15.13
C THR A 147 -4.03 3.95 16.15
N ASN A 148 -3.33 2.89 16.57
CA ASN A 148 -2.18 2.96 17.49
C ASN A 148 -0.83 2.73 16.76
N ASP A 149 -0.79 3.02 15.47
CA ASP A 149 0.44 2.95 14.68
C ASP A 149 1.37 4.11 15.02
N SER A 150 2.50 3.79 15.67
CA SER A 150 3.53 4.76 16.05
C SER A 150 4.63 4.91 15.00
N SER A 151 4.71 4.00 14.02
CA SER A 151 5.70 4.05 12.95
C SER A 151 5.28 5.00 11.84
N VAL A 152 4.03 4.87 11.40
CA VAL A 152 3.36 5.79 10.47
C VAL A 152 2.02 6.16 11.08
N PRO A 153 1.79 7.40 11.48
CA PRO A 153 0.53 7.80 12.10
C PRO A 153 -0.67 7.62 11.15
N SER A 154 -1.83 7.20 11.68
CA SER A 154 -3.03 6.89 10.87
C SER A 154 -3.54 8.07 10.04
N TYR A 155 -3.32 9.31 10.51
CA TYR A 155 -3.67 10.51 9.76
C TYR A 155 -3.03 10.55 8.35
N ALA A 156 -1.92 9.85 8.12
CA ALA A 156 -1.30 9.77 6.81
C ALA A 156 -2.23 9.10 5.78
N SER A 157 -2.94 8.04 6.18
CA SER A 157 -3.96 7.40 5.33
C SER A 157 -5.22 8.25 5.20
N GLU A 158 -5.67 8.88 6.29
CA GLU A 158 -6.87 9.72 6.30
C GLU A 158 -6.70 10.93 5.38
N ASN A 159 -5.57 11.67 5.50
CA ASN A 159 -5.27 12.82 4.66
C ASN A 159 -5.13 12.46 3.19
N PHE A 160 -4.46 11.34 2.89
CA PHE A 160 -4.33 10.87 1.52
C PHE A 160 -5.68 10.47 0.92
N ALA A 161 -6.54 9.79 1.69
CA ALA A 161 -7.90 9.47 1.25
C ALA A 161 -8.72 10.72 0.96
N ASP A 162 -8.63 11.74 1.82
CA ASP A 162 -9.33 13.00 1.62
C ASP A 162 -8.83 13.73 0.36
N ALA A 163 -7.52 13.72 0.11
CA ALA A 163 -6.95 14.27 -1.12
C ALA A 163 -7.44 13.51 -2.36
N LEU A 164 -7.44 12.18 -2.33
CA LEU A 164 -7.95 11.31 -3.39
C LEU A 164 -9.44 11.54 -3.67
N LYS A 165 -10.28 11.61 -2.62
CA LYS A 165 -11.73 11.89 -2.76
C LYS A 165 -11.98 13.24 -3.41
N LYS A 166 -11.27 14.29 -2.98
CA LYS A 166 -11.34 15.63 -3.56
C LYS A 166 -10.94 15.65 -5.03
N ALA A 167 -9.97 14.82 -5.41
CA ALA A 167 -9.53 14.68 -6.80
C ALA A 167 -10.42 13.75 -7.65
N GLY A 168 -11.46 13.14 -7.06
CA GLY A 168 -12.45 12.31 -7.75
C GLY A 168 -12.11 10.82 -7.85
N ALA A 169 -11.09 10.34 -7.11
CA ALA A 169 -10.77 8.92 -7.04
C ALA A 169 -11.76 8.13 -6.15
N HIS A 170 -11.92 6.85 -6.46
CA HIS A 170 -12.68 5.94 -5.60
C HIS A 170 -11.78 5.39 -4.50
N VAL A 171 -11.97 5.84 -3.27
CA VAL A 171 -11.13 5.45 -2.12
C VAL A 171 -11.96 5.22 -0.85
N GLU A 172 -11.58 4.20 -0.10
CA GLU A 172 -12.09 3.87 1.22
C GLU A 172 -10.94 3.82 2.24
N VAL A 173 -11.20 4.21 3.49
CA VAL A 173 -10.28 4.05 4.62
C VAL A 173 -10.93 3.17 5.66
N ILE A 174 -10.21 2.16 6.10
CA ILE A 174 -10.62 1.27 7.18
C ILE A 174 -9.59 1.39 8.30
N LEU A 175 -10.01 1.96 9.43
CA LEU A 175 -9.18 2.09 10.62
C LEU A 175 -9.46 0.93 11.58
N TYR A 176 -8.39 0.35 12.11
CA TYR A 176 -8.46 -0.74 13.09
C TYR A 176 -8.07 -0.22 14.46
N GLU A 177 -9.04 -0.14 15.34
CA GLU A 177 -8.86 0.46 16.67
C GLU A 177 -7.82 -0.30 17.50
N GLY A 178 -6.85 0.45 18.07
CA GLY A 178 -5.79 -0.06 18.93
C GLY A 178 -4.72 -0.92 18.23
N LYS A 179 -4.79 -1.12 16.91
CA LYS A 179 -3.78 -1.89 16.17
C LYS A 179 -2.55 -1.03 15.88
N THR A 180 -1.38 -1.66 15.98
CA THR A 180 -0.07 -1.06 15.69
C THR A 180 0.35 -1.31 14.23
N HIS A 181 1.52 -0.81 13.85
CA HIS A 181 2.08 -0.94 12.49
C HIS A 181 2.19 -2.37 11.98
N THR A 182 2.50 -3.30 12.88
CA THR A 182 2.75 -4.71 12.51
C THR A 182 1.61 -5.65 12.87
N ASP A 183 0.61 -5.20 13.65
CA ASP A 183 -0.47 -6.06 14.09
C ASP A 183 -1.23 -6.68 12.92
N LEU A 184 -1.70 -5.86 11.98
CA LEU A 184 -2.55 -6.29 10.88
C LEU A 184 -1.84 -7.28 9.94
N PHE A 185 -0.55 -7.07 9.71
CA PHE A 185 0.21 -7.83 8.71
C PHE A 185 0.93 -9.06 9.28
N ILE A 186 1.37 -9.00 10.56
CA ILE A 186 2.17 -10.06 11.18
C ILE A 186 1.46 -10.67 12.37
N GLN A 187 1.11 -9.86 13.37
CA GLN A 187 0.71 -10.39 14.67
C GLN A 187 -0.66 -11.06 14.63
N ASP A 188 -1.63 -10.51 13.91
CA ASP A 188 -2.97 -11.10 13.80
C ASP A 188 -2.92 -12.46 13.09
N GLN A 189 -2.02 -12.63 12.12
CA GLN A 189 -1.77 -13.92 11.47
C GLN A 189 -1.24 -14.97 12.48
N LEU A 190 -0.34 -14.54 13.36
CA LEU A 190 0.26 -15.42 14.38
C LEU A 190 -0.69 -15.69 15.55
N ARG A 191 -1.55 -14.72 15.87
CA ARG A 191 -2.59 -14.82 16.90
C ARG A 191 -3.64 -15.83 16.51
N GLY A 192 -3.95 -15.94 15.22
CA GLY A 192 -5.03 -16.77 14.70
C GLY A 192 -6.42 -16.25 15.07
N GLY A 193 -7.44 -17.05 14.78
CA GLY A 193 -8.83 -16.64 14.91
C GLY A 193 -9.33 -15.96 13.63
N LYS A 194 -10.26 -15.03 13.76
CA LYS A 194 -10.71 -14.17 12.66
C LYS A 194 -9.65 -13.13 12.34
N ASN A 195 -9.41 -12.92 11.06
CA ASN A 195 -8.50 -11.91 10.55
C ASN A 195 -9.29 -10.84 9.79
N GLU A 196 -9.59 -9.74 10.45
CA GLU A 196 -10.43 -8.66 9.89
C GLU A 196 -9.85 -8.06 8.61
N LEU A 197 -8.52 -7.86 8.56
CA LEU A 197 -7.86 -7.38 7.34
C LEU A 197 -8.10 -8.35 6.17
N PHE A 198 -7.88 -9.64 6.40
CA PHE A 198 -8.08 -10.65 5.38
C PHE A 198 -9.54 -10.71 4.93
N GLU A 199 -10.50 -10.68 5.87
CA GLU A 199 -11.93 -10.67 5.60
C GLU A 199 -12.32 -9.46 4.72
N HIS A 200 -11.81 -8.25 5.02
CA HIS A 200 -12.05 -7.06 4.21
C HIS A 200 -11.44 -7.17 2.81
N MET A 201 -10.19 -7.63 2.69
CA MET A 201 -9.55 -7.80 1.37
C MET A 201 -10.30 -8.81 0.51
N VAL A 202 -10.67 -9.95 1.07
CA VAL A 202 -11.37 -11.03 0.36
C VAL A 202 -12.78 -10.57 -0.04
N ALA A 203 -13.49 -9.82 0.78
CA ALA A 203 -14.79 -9.25 0.45
C ALA A 203 -14.72 -8.34 -0.79
N VAL A 204 -13.65 -7.57 -0.94
CA VAL A 204 -13.42 -6.74 -2.14
C VAL A 204 -13.05 -7.62 -3.35
N ILE A 205 -12.14 -8.59 -3.18
CA ILE A 205 -11.67 -9.50 -4.26
C ILE A 205 -12.82 -10.35 -4.81
N HIS A 206 -13.72 -10.80 -3.94
CA HIS A 206 -14.88 -11.63 -4.30
C HIS A 206 -16.17 -10.82 -4.45
N SER A 207 -16.06 -9.47 -4.52
CA SER A 207 -17.23 -8.61 -4.75
C SER A 207 -17.97 -9.02 -6.02
N GLY A 208 -19.29 -9.31 -5.88
CA GLY A 208 -20.12 -9.81 -6.98
C GLY A 208 -20.14 -11.33 -7.17
N ASP A 209 -19.22 -12.10 -6.56
CA ASP A 209 -19.21 -13.56 -6.57
C ASP A 209 -19.85 -14.12 -5.28
N LYS A 210 -21.16 -14.41 -5.36
CA LYS A 210 -21.93 -14.89 -4.20
C LYS A 210 -21.44 -16.26 -3.70
N GLU A 211 -20.93 -17.12 -4.58
CA GLU A 211 -20.43 -18.44 -4.19
C GLU A 211 -19.11 -18.34 -3.45
N ALA A 212 -18.19 -17.52 -3.95
CA ALA A 212 -16.92 -17.24 -3.28
C ALA A 212 -17.15 -16.60 -1.89
N LEU A 213 -18.00 -15.55 -1.81
CA LEU A 213 -18.35 -14.92 -0.54
C LEU A 213 -18.98 -15.89 0.48
N ALA A 214 -19.83 -16.82 0.02
CA ALA A 214 -20.40 -17.85 0.89
C ALA A 214 -19.33 -18.83 1.41
N LYS A 215 -18.36 -19.22 0.59
CA LYS A 215 -17.21 -20.04 1.01
C LYS A 215 -16.34 -19.33 2.02
N ASP A 216 -16.05 -18.04 1.80
CA ASP A 216 -15.26 -17.22 2.72
C ASP A 216 -15.92 -17.13 4.11
N ALA A 217 -17.24 -16.90 4.15
CA ALA A 217 -18.01 -16.82 5.39
C ALA A 217 -18.00 -18.16 6.17
N MET A 218 -17.79 -19.28 5.49
CA MET A 218 -17.71 -20.63 6.10
C MET A 218 -16.26 -21.04 6.39
N ALA A 219 -15.27 -20.23 6.03
CA ALA A 219 -13.86 -20.58 6.23
C ALA A 219 -13.57 -20.74 7.75
N PRO A 220 -12.86 -21.80 8.14
CA PRO A 220 -12.51 -21.99 9.55
C PRO A 220 -11.54 -20.90 9.99
N PRO A 221 -11.59 -20.50 11.28
CA PRO A 221 -10.65 -19.52 11.81
C PRO A 221 -9.21 -20.03 11.69
N VAL A 222 -8.28 -19.10 11.44
CA VAL A 222 -6.85 -19.43 11.33
C VAL A 222 -6.36 -20.00 12.67
N ARG A 223 -5.55 -21.07 12.58
CA ARG A 223 -4.95 -21.69 13.77
C ARG A 223 -3.99 -20.72 14.44
N ARG A 224 -4.11 -20.60 15.78
CA ARG A 224 -3.12 -19.85 16.57
C ARG A 224 -1.74 -20.50 16.44
N LEU A 225 -0.73 -19.68 16.09
CA LEU A 225 0.67 -20.12 16.01
C LEU A 225 1.49 -19.70 17.24
N LEU A 226 1.18 -18.54 17.85
CA LEU A 226 1.88 -18.01 19.02
C LEU A 226 0.92 -17.69 20.16
N PRO A 227 1.32 -17.93 21.44
CA PRO A 227 0.59 -17.47 22.61
C PRO A 227 0.51 -15.94 22.68
N GLU A 228 -0.60 -15.40 23.18
CA GLU A 228 -0.82 -13.95 23.32
C GLU A 228 0.26 -13.25 24.14
N MET A 229 0.81 -13.92 25.17
CA MET A 229 1.89 -13.38 25.99
C MET A 229 3.14 -13.05 25.14
N LEU A 230 3.50 -13.90 24.18
CA LEU A 230 4.66 -13.64 23.30
C LEU A 230 4.37 -12.52 22.30
N LEU A 231 3.14 -12.41 21.82
CA LEU A 231 2.74 -11.30 20.93
C LEU A 231 2.76 -9.97 21.67
N LYS A 232 2.30 -9.93 22.94
CA LYS A 232 2.41 -8.73 23.78
C LYS A 232 3.86 -8.34 24.04
N LEU A 233 4.71 -9.29 24.40
CA LEU A 233 6.13 -9.03 24.58
C LEU A 233 6.79 -8.52 23.30
N ALA A 234 6.49 -9.13 22.15
CA ALA A 234 6.99 -8.65 20.85
C ALA A 234 6.57 -7.21 20.56
N ARG A 235 5.34 -6.83 20.90
CA ARG A 235 4.82 -5.46 20.76
C ARG A 235 5.55 -4.46 21.66
N GLU A 236 5.90 -4.85 22.90
CA GLU A 236 6.62 -3.99 23.85
C GLU A 236 8.07 -3.72 23.45
N ILE A 237 8.72 -4.68 22.79
CA ILE A 237 10.12 -4.57 22.37
C ILE A 237 10.29 -4.16 20.90
N SER A 238 9.23 -4.19 20.10
CA SER A 238 9.26 -3.79 18.69
C SER A 238 9.44 -2.27 18.59
N PRO A 239 10.32 -1.80 17.73
CA PRO A 239 10.43 -0.38 17.40
C PRO A 239 9.29 0.12 16.49
N PHE A 240 8.41 -0.79 16.03
CA PHE A 240 7.35 -0.55 15.03
C PHE A 240 5.96 -0.68 15.61
#